data_3c822ec8a1502f79848fa9fea9f88173
#
_entry.id   3c822ec8a1502f79848fa9fea9f88173
#
_cell.length_a   1.000
_cell.length_b   1.000
_cell.length_c   1.000
_cell.angle_alpha   90.00
_cell.angle_beta   90.00
_cell.angle_gamma   90.00
#
_symmetry.space_group_name_H-M   'P 1'
#
loop_
_entity.id
_entity.type
_entity.pdbx_description
1 polymer ?
#
loop_
_entity_poly.entity_id
_entity_poly.type
_entity_poly.pdbx_seq_one_letter_code
_entity_poly.pdbx_strand_id
1 'polypeptide(L)'
;MSRNKFYDKTIFQIKRMFTDETAISILDNMQAVYEAKDSDYSATGLPMGNLRKCEDAGIEAWRGCLVRIGDKMSRLENFLKEKEYLVISEKAEDTVIDLANYAILMSCLIEEIKPPHSDYYLNLSEKAQESLVNLSYYCVFQAMLWKNNDTENGLVFLEKALSHWKPLCEYSLEMQ
;
A
#
# COMPACT_ATOMS: atom_id res chain seq x y z
N MET A 1 7.43 3.18 22.90
CA MET A 1 7.53 2.95 21.44
C MET A 1 6.75 4.05 20.73
N SER A 2 7.38 4.75 19.80
CA SER A 2 6.70 5.80 19.01
C SER A 2 5.84 5.12 17.95
N ARG A 3 4.54 5.03 18.21
CA ARG A 3 3.54 4.54 17.23
C ARG A 3 3.58 5.46 16.01
N ASN A 4 3.59 4.90 14.81
CA ASN A 4 3.57 5.72 13.59
C ASN A 4 2.17 6.35 13.42
N LYS A 5 2.06 7.60 13.86
CA LYS A 5 0.80 8.36 13.84
C LYS A 5 0.19 8.49 12.44
N PHE A 6 1.03 8.49 11.39
CA PHE A 6 0.54 8.58 10.01
C PHE A 6 -0.08 7.27 9.55
N TYR A 7 0.50 6.12 9.92
CA TYR A 7 -0.08 4.81 9.64
C TYR A 7 -1.45 4.68 10.29
N ASP A 8 -1.54 4.99 11.59
CA ASP A 8 -2.80 4.93 12.34
C ASP A 8 -3.87 5.86 11.74
N LYS A 9 -3.49 7.08 11.33
CA LYS A 9 -4.37 8.05 10.68
C LYS A 9 -4.90 7.50 9.35
N THR A 10 -4.02 6.97 8.51
CA THR A 10 -4.39 6.48 7.17
C THR A 10 -5.27 5.23 7.25
N ILE A 11 -4.92 4.25 8.10
CA ILE A 11 -5.73 3.04 8.25
C ILE A 11 -7.11 3.37 8.87
N PHE A 12 -7.18 4.33 9.80
CA PHE A 12 -8.45 4.80 10.35
C PHE A 12 -9.32 5.48 9.28
N GLN A 13 -8.72 6.30 8.41
CA GLN A 13 -9.42 6.91 7.28
C GLN A 13 -10.02 5.84 6.37
N ILE A 14 -9.26 4.79 6.02
CA ILE A 14 -9.74 3.69 5.16
C ILE A 14 -10.84 2.89 5.87
N LYS A 15 -10.69 2.59 7.16
CA LYS A 15 -11.75 1.89 7.94
C LYS A 15 -13.09 2.60 7.88
N ARG A 16 -13.10 3.92 7.92
CA ARG A 16 -14.34 4.72 7.83
C ARG A 16 -15.05 4.63 6.48
N MET A 17 -14.37 4.14 5.45
CA MET A 17 -14.96 3.93 4.12
C MET A 17 -15.72 2.60 4.03
N PHE A 18 -15.63 1.74 5.05
CA PHE A 18 -16.27 0.44 5.11
C PHE A 18 -17.32 0.39 6.22
N THR A 19 -18.40 -0.35 5.93
CA THR A 19 -19.40 -0.79 6.91
C THR A 19 -19.41 -2.30 7.10
N ASP A 20 -18.70 -3.02 6.22
CA ASP A 20 -18.60 -4.48 6.23
C ASP A 20 -17.59 -4.96 7.26
N GLU A 21 -18.01 -5.90 8.14
CA GLU A 21 -17.17 -6.42 9.21
C GLU A 21 -15.96 -7.21 8.70
N THR A 22 -16.06 -7.85 7.52
CA THR A 22 -14.96 -8.58 6.90
C THR A 22 -13.84 -7.62 6.49
N ALA A 23 -14.19 -6.48 5.86
CA ALA A 23 -13.23 -5.46 5.49
C ALA A 23 -12.55 -4.84 6.72
N ILE A 24 -13.33 -4.55 7.76
CA ILE A 24 -12.80 -4.02 9.03
C ILE A 24 -11.83 -5.03 9.67
N SER A 25 -12.18 -6.32 9.69
CA SER A 25 -11.32 -7.39 10.20
C SER A 25 -10.01 -7.51 9.42
N ILE A 26 -10.04 -7.37 8.09
CA ILE A 26 -8.83 -7.34 7.24
C ILE A 26 -7.92 -6.19 7.67
N LEU A 27 -8.47 -4.99 7.83
CA LEU A 27 -7.72 -3.79 8.23
C LEU A 27 -7.16 -3.90 9.66
N ASP A 28 -7.92 -4.48 10.60
CA ASP A 28 -7.44 -4.75 11.95
C ASP A 28 -6.25 -5.72 11.94
N ASN A 29 -6.33 -6.78 11.13
CA ASN A 29 -5.24 -7.75 10.98
C ASN A 29 -4.01 -7.11 10.32
N MET A 30 -4.19 -6.29 9.29
CA MET A 30 -3.09 -5.53 8.65
C MET A 30 -2.38 -4.65 9.67
N GLN A 31 -3.13 -3.95 10.52
CA GLN A 31 -2.57 -3.09 11.57
C GLN A 31 -1.78 -3.91 12.60
N ALA A 32 -2.31 -5.04 13.07
CA ALA A 32 -1.65 -5.91 14.01
C ALA A 32 -0.34 -6.49 13.45
N VAL A 33 -0.35 -6.93 12.18
CA VAL A 33 0.85 -7.43 11.49
C VAL A 33 1.89 -6.31 11.32
N TYR A 34 1.47 -5.10 10.99
CA TYR A 34 2.36 -3.94 10.89
C TYR A 34 3.03 -3.66 12.25
N GLU A 35 2.25 -3.58 13.33
CA GLU A 35 2.76 -3.30 14.67
C GLU A 35 3.77 -4.38 15.14
N ALA A 36 3.51 -5.66 14.85
CA ALA A 36 4.42 -6.75 15.17
C ALA A 36 5.74 -6.64 14.37
N LYS A 37 5.65 -6.42 13.06
CA LYS A 37 6.83 -6.26 12.19
C LYS A 37 7.64 -5.01 12.54
N ASP A 38 6.99 -3.88 12.81
CA ASP A 38 7.68 -2.64 13.20
C ASP A 38 8.44 -2.82 14.51
N SER A 39 7.90 -3.59 15.46
CA SER A 39 8.60 -3.99 16.69
C SER A 39 9.85 -4.82 16.43
N ASP A 40 9.77 -5.81 15.52
CA ASP A 40 10.88 -6.72 15.20
C ASP A 40 12.01 -6.01 14.42
N TYR A 41 11.64 -5.08 13.53
CA TYR A 41 12.59 -4.37 12.68
C TYR A 41 13.10 -3.04 13.25
N SER A 42 12.61 -2.61 14.40
CA SER A 42 12.97 -1.33 15.03
C SER A 42 14.33 -1.34 15.77
N ALA A 43 15.26 -2.21 15.38
CA ALA A 43 16.64 -2.19 15.91
C ALA A 43 17.29 -0.80 15.83
N THR A 44 16.84 0.07 14.92
CA THR A 44 17.27 1.46 14.76
C THR A 44 16.41 2.46 15.56
N GLY A 45 15.32 2.02 16.19
CA GLY A 45 14.36 2.90 16.89
C GLY A 45 13.49 3.77 15.96
N LEU A 46 13.63 3.63 14.64
CA LEU A 46 12.84 4.36 13.65
C LEU A 46 11.69 3.50 13.12
N PRO A 47 10.47 4.04 12.98
CA PRO A 47 9.37 3.35 12.33
C PRO A 47 9.75 2.93 10.90
N MET A 48 9.27 1.77 10.46
CA MET A 48 9.53 1.24 9.11
C MET A 48 11.02 1.03 8.78
N GLY A 49 11.85 0.66 9.77
CA GLY A 49 13.30 0.52 9.61
C GLY A 49 13.73 -0.38 8.44
N ASN A 50 12.98 -1.45 8.14
CA ASN A 50 13.24 -2.32 7.02
C ASN A 50 13.03 -1.63 5.65
N LEU A 51 12.07 -0.71 5.53
CA LEU A 51 11.85 0.06 4.31
C LEU A 51 12.89 1.17 4.14
N ARG A 52 13.40 1.70 5.25
CA ARG A 52 14.45 2.72 5.25
C ARG A 52 15.84 2.18 4.95
N LYS A 53 16.02 0.86 4.93
CA LYS A 53 17.31 0.23 4.65
C LYS A 53 17.87 0.59 3.26
N CYS A 54 17.02 0.91 2.29
CA CYS A 54 17.46 1.40 0.98
C CYS A 54 18.13 2.79 1.04
N GLU A 55 17.94 3.56 2.11
CA GLU A 55 18.57 4.86 2.33
C GLU A 55 20.08 4.72 2.47
N ASP A 56 20.58 3.59 2.96
CA ASP A 56 22.02 3.26 3.00
C ASP A 56 22.64 3.21 1.59
N ALA A 57 21.84 2.95 0.57
CA ALA A 57 22.22 2.94 -0.83
C ALA A 57 21.89 4.25 -1.57
N GLY A 58 21.49 5.30 -0.84
CA GLY A 58 21.11 6.58 -1.41
C GLY A 58 19.74 6.61 -2.08
N ILE A 59 18.88 5.63 -1.79
CA ILE A 59 17.53 5.55 -2.34
C ILE A 59 16.54 5.99 -1.24
N GLU A 60 15.70 6.99 -1.53
CA GLU A 60 14.68 7.44 -0.60
C GLU A 60 13.71 6.28 -0.24
N ALA A 61 13.33 6.17 1.02
CA ALA A 61 12.50 5.07 1.52
C ALA A 61 11.19 4.90 0.75
N TRP A 62 10.52 6.00 0.37
CA TRP A 62 9.28 5.96 -0.42
C TRP A 62 9.51 5.40 -1.84
N ARG A 63 10.68 5.63 -2.45
CA ARG A 63 11.05 5.02 -3.74
C ARG A 63 11.27 3.52 -3.60
N GLY A 64 11.93 3.09 -2.52
CA GLY A 64 12.06 1.67 -2.18
C GLY A 64 10.70 1.01 -1.98
N CYS A 65 9.76 1.70 -1.33
CA CYS A 65 8.40 1.23 -1.16
C CYS A 65 7.64 1.15 -2.50
N LEU A 66 7.81 2.14 -3.39
CA LEU A 66 7.23 2.12 -4.74
C LEU A 66 7.67 0.89 -5.55
N VAL A 67 8.94 0.50 -5.46
CA VAL A 67 9.45 -0.73 -6.10
C VAL A 67 8.69 -1.96 -5.57
N ARG A 68 8.47 -2.05 -4.25
CA ARG A 68 7.68 -3.16 -3.65
C ARG A 68 6.23 -3.17 -4.14
N ILE A 69 5.62 -2.00 -4.30
CA ILE A 69 4.29 -1.88 -4.92
C ILE A 69 4.33 -2.42 -6.36
N GLY A 70 5.32 -2.02 -7.16
CA GLY A 70 5.49 -2.49 -8.53
C GLY A 70 5.63 -4.01 -8.63
N ASP A 71 6.42 -4.64 -7.77
CA ASP A 71 6.57 -6.10 -7.71
C ASP A 71 5.22 -6.79 -7.46
N LYS A 72 4.42 -6.28 -6.51
CA LYS A 72 3.10 -6.84 -6.20
C LYS A 72 2.10 -6.62 -7.33
N MET A 73 2.12 -5.44 -7.96
CA MET A 73 1.26 -5.16 -9.12
C MET A 73 1.57 -6.07 -10.30
N SER A 74 2.86 -6.28 -10.62
CA SER A 74 3.26 -7.19 -11.70
C SER A 74 2.76 -8.62 -11.48
N ARG A 75 2.81 -9.11 -10.24
CA ARG A 75 2.26 -10.44 -9.90
C ARG A 75 0.74 -10.50 -10.11
N LEU A 76 0.03 -9.46 -9.69
CA LEU A 76 -1.43 -9.39 -9.82
C LEU A 76 -1.87 -9.21 -11.28
N GLU A 77 -1.13 -8.46 -12.09
CA GLU A 77 -1.35 -8.36 -13.54
C GLU A 77 -1.17 -9.69 -14.24
N ASN A 78 -0.14 -10.45 -13.89
CA ASN A 78 0.06 -11.80 -14.41
C ASN A 78 -1.06 -12.74 -13.98
N PHE A 79 -1.50 -12.66 -12.72
CA PHE A 79 -2.66 -13.41 -12.24
C PHE A 79 -3.93 -13.10 -13.05
N LEU A 80 -4.19 -11.82 -13.35
CA LEU A 80 -5.35 -11.44 -14.19
C LEU A 80 -5.27 -12.00 -15.61
N LYS A 81 -4.06 -12.08 -16.19
CA LYS A 81 -3.85 -12.61 -17.54
C LYS A 81 -3.99 -14.13 -17.60
N GLU A 82 -3.36 -14.83 -16.68
CA GLU A 82 -3.22 -16.29 -16.71
C GLU A 82 -4.22 -16.98 -15.80
N LYS A 83 -4.86 -16.25 -14.89
CA LYS A 83 -5.72 -16.74 -13.80
C LYS A 83 -5.04 -17.82 -12.93
N GLU A 84 -3.72 -17.87 -12.97
CA GLU A 84 -2.89 -18.80 -12.20
C GLU A 84 -1.67 -18.09 -11.62
N TYR A 85 -1.29 -18.52 -10.41
CA TYR A 85 0.00 -18.16 -9.83
C TYR A 85 1.01 -19.25 -10.15
N LEU A 86 2.11 -18.87 -10.78
CA LEU A 86 3.25 -19.77 -11.05
C LEU A 86 3.98 -20.18 -9.77
N VAL A 87 3.88 -19.37 -8.71
CA VAL A 87 4.43 -19.68 -7.38
C VAL A 87 3.30 -20.12 -6.47
N ILE A 88 3.18 -21.42 -6.27
CA ILE A 88 2.09 -22.08 -5.53
C ILE A 88 2.02 -21.65 -4.04
N SER A 89 3.10 -21.09 -3.48
CA SER A 89 3.19 -20.73 -2.07
C SER A 89 2.58 -19.39 -1.68
N GLU A 90 2.26 -18.51 -2.64
CA GLU A 90 1.70 -17.19 -2.36
C GLU A 90 0.33 -17.06 -3.02
N LYS A 91 -0.71 -16.94 -2.20
CA LYS A 91 -2.07 -16.73 -2.68
C LYS A 91 -2.24 -15.32 -3.23
N ALA A 92 -3.13 -15.16 -4.22
CA ALA A 92 -3.49 -13.84 -4.77
C ALA A 92 -3.96 -12.88 -3.67
N GLU A 93 -4.72 -13.39 -2.72
CA GLU A 93 -5.23 -12.64 -1.58
C GLU A 93 -4.09 -12.07 -0.72
N ASP A 94 -3.05 -12.87 -0.43
CA ASP A 94 -1.90 -12.41 0.36
C ASP A 94 -1.15 -11.28 -0.36
N THR A 95 -1.00 -11.41 -1.69
CA THR A 95 -0.37 -10.36 -2.52
C THR A 95 -1.19 -9.07 -2.52
N VAL A 96 -2.52 -9.17 -2.57
CA VAL A 96 -3.42 -8.00 -2.54
C VAL A 96 -3.36 -7.29 -1.19
N ILE A 97 -3.36 -8.02 -0.09
CA ILE A 97 -3.25 -7.47 1.26
C ILE A 97 -1.87 -6.83 1.47
N ASP A 98 -0.80 -7.46 0.99
CA ASP A 98 0.54 -6.87 1.00
C ASP A 98 0.57 -5.56 0.20
N LEU A 99 -0.05 -5.52 -0.98
CA LEU A 99 -0.14 -4.31 -1.81
C LEU A 99 -0.87 -3.20 -1.07
N ALA A 100 -2.01 -3.50 -0.42
CA ALA A 100 -2.74 -2.54 0.41
C ALA A 100 -1.86 -1.97 1.52
N ASN A 101 -1.09 -2.82 2.19
CA ASN A 101 -0.21 -2.40 3.28
C ASN A 101 0.94 -1.51 2.76
N TYR A 102 1.59 -1.88 1.65
CA TYR A 102 2.65 -1.04 1.05
C TYR A 102 2.10 0.31 0.58
N ALA A 103 0.86 0.39 0.11
CA ALA A 103 0.24 1.67 -0.23
C ALA A 103 0.10 2.59 1.00
N ILE A 104 -0.33 2.05 2.15
CA ILE A 104 -0.39 2.81 3.41
C ILE A 104 1.01 3.24 3.86
N LEU A 105 1.98 2.34 3.80
CA LEU A 105 3.37 2.63 4.20
C LEU A 105 4.01 3.71 3.31
N MET A 106 3.79 3.65 2.00
CA MET A 106 4.28 4.70 1.08
C MET A 106 3.60 6.04 1.35
N SER A 107 2.29 6.04 1.64
CA SER A 107 1.57 7.26 2.05
C SER A 107 2.21 7.91 3.29
N CYS A 108 2.59 7.10 4.29
CA CYS A 108 3.29 7.60 5.47
C CYS A 108 4.67 8.20 5.13
N LEU A 109 5.43 7.55 4.26
CA LEU A 109 6.76 8.00 3.86
C LEU A 109 6.69 9.29 3.04
N ILE A 110 5.69 9.47 2.18
CA ILE A 110 5.47 10.72 1.43
C ILE A 110 5.07 11.86 2.37
N GLU A 111 4.23 11.60 3.38
CA GLU A 111 3.82 12.61 4.37
C GLU A 111 5.00 13.18 5.16
N GLU A 112 6.08 12.40 5.33
CA GLU A 112 7.31 12.85 6.00
C GLU A 112 8.16 13.79 5.13
N ILE A 113 7.96 13.75 3.81
CA ILE A 113 8.70 14.61 2.87
C ILE A 113 8.10 16.01 2.95
N LYS A 114 8.94 17.01 3.14
CA LYS A 114 8.57 18.41 2.96
C LYS A 114 8.76 18.78 1.49
N PRO A 115 7.71 18.79 0.67
CA PRO A 115 7.87 19.17 -0.73
C PRO A 115 8.37 20.61 -0.82
N PRO A 116 9.07 20.98 -1.91
CA PRO A 116 9.37 22.37 -2.20
C PRO A 116 8.08 23.21 -2.09
N HIS A 117 8.18 24.43 -1.53
CA HIS A 117 7.05 25.33 -1.31
C HIS A 117 6.51 25.90 -2.63
N SER A 118 5.92 25.01 -3.47
CA SER A 118 5.16 25.45 -4.64
C SER A 118 3.85 24.69 -4.69
N ASP A 119 2.81 25.38 -5.13
CA ASP A 119 1.46 24.79 -5.27
C ASP A 119 1.46 23.57 -6.19
N TYR A 120 2.38 23.54 -7.16
CA TYR A 120 2.56 22.39 -8.06
C TYR A 120 2.95 21.11 -7.30
N TYR A 121 4.00 21.17 -6.47
CA TYR A 121 4.47 19.99 -5.72
C TYR A 121 3.50 19.59 -4.61
N LEU A 122 2.82 20.53 -3.99
CA LEU A 122 1.77 20.24 -3.02
C LEU A 122 0.62 19.47 -3.67
N ASN A 123 0.12 19.92 -4.82
CA ASN A 123 -0.94 19.27 -5.57
C ASN A 123 -0.52 17.87 -6.06
N LEU A 124 0.74 17.72 -6.51
CA LEU A 124 1.30 16.43 -6.92
C LEU A 124 1.34 15.44 -5.76
N SER A 125 1.76 15.89 -4.57
CA SER A 125 1.79 15.06 -3.36
C SER A 125 0.38 14.67 -2.90
N GLU A 126 -0.59 15.58 -2.95
CA GLU A 126 -1.99 15.30 -2.63
C GLU A 126 -2.59 14.24 -3.56
N LYS A 127 -2.33 14.33 -4.87
CA LYS A 127 -2.77 13.32 -5.84
C LYS A 127 -2.13 11.95 -5.60
N ALA A 128 -0.85 11.92 -5.25
CA ALA A 128 -0.17 10.66 -4.90
C ALA A 128 -0.77 10.06 -3.63
N GLN A 129 -1.03 10.86 -2.60
CA GLN A 129 -1.69 10.42 -1.36
C GLN A 129 -3.09 9.87 -1.63
N GLU A 130 -3.90 10.57 -2.43
CA GLU A 130 -5.23 10.10 -2.82
C GLU A 130 -5.15 8.76 -3.56
N SER A 131 -4.21 8.62 -4.51
CA SER A 131 -4.00 7.36 -5.24
C SER A 131 -3.61 6.21 -4.31
N LEU A 132 -2.77 6.45 -3.31
CA LEU A 132 -2.34 5.43 -2.34
C LEU A 132 -3.50 4.99 -1.42
N VAL A 133 -4.31 5.93 -0.94
CA VAL A 133 -5.49 5.63 -0.14
C VAL A 133 -6.50 4.81 -0.96
N ASN A 134 -6.77 5.21 -2.20
CA ASN A 134 -7.68 4.50 -3.09
C ASN A 134 -7.14 3.12 -3.47
N LEU A 135 -5.84 2.99 -3.75
CA LEU A 135 -5.20 1.70 -4.00
C LEU A 135 -5.41 0.75 -2.83
N SER A 136 -5.14 1.19 -1.60
CA SER A 136 -5.36 0.38 -0.41
C SER A 136 -6.83 0.04 -0.22
N TYR A 137 -7.74 0.99 -0.41
CA TYR A 137 -9.18 0.78 -0.33
C TYR A 137 -9.67 -0.30 -1.30
N TYR A 138 -9.29 -0.21 -2.58
CA TYR A 138 -9.71 -1.18 -3.59
C TYR A 138 -9.13 -2.57 -3.36
N CYS A 139 -7.89 -2.67 -2.86
CA CYS A 139 -7.29 -3.94 -2.46
C CYS A 139 -8.07 -4.59 -1.30
N VAL A 140 -8.40 -3.84 -0.27
CA VAL A 140 -9.18 -4.35 0.87
C VAL A 140 -10.59 -4.75 0.43
N PHE A 141 -11.23 -3.93 -0.41
CA PHE A 141 -12.56 -4.23 -0.96
C PHE A 141 -12.54 -5.52 -1.79
N GLN A 142 -11.53 -5.70 -2.63
CA GLN A 142 -11.32 -6.91 -3.41
C GLN A 142 -11.13 -8.14 -2.52
N ALA A 143 -10.27 -8.06 -1.49
CA ALA A 143 -10.03 -9.15 -0.57
C ALA A 143 -11.31 -9.52 0.22
N MET A 144 -12.10 -8.52 0.62
CA MET A 144 -13.40 -8.71 1.26
C MET A 144 -14.37 -9.49 0.35
N LEU A 145 -14.48 -9.10 -0.92
CA LEU A 145 -15.34 -9.79 -1.88
C LEU A 145 -14.92 -11.26 -2.07
N TRP A 146 -13.62 -11.53 -2.17
CA TRP A 146 -13.13 -12.90 -2.28
C TRP A 146 -13.43 -13.73 -1.03
N LYS A 147 -13.26 -13.16 0.16
CA LYS A 147 -13.65 -13.84 1.41
C LYS A 147 -15.15 -14.12 1.49
N ASN A 148 -15.96 -13.28 0.87
CA ASN A 148 -17.42 -13.45 0.76
C ASN A 148 -17.83 -14.30 -0.47
N ASN A 149 -16.89 -14.98 -1.13
CA ASN A 149 -17.08 -15.83 -2.32
C ASN A 149 -17.59 -15.07 -3.57
N ASP A 150 -17.43 -13.76 -3.62
CA ASP A 150 -17.75 -12.92 -4.79
C ASP A 150 -16.50 -12.67 -5.64
N THR A 151 -16.04 -13.72 -6.31
CA THR A 151 -14.79 -13.70 -7.08
C THR A 151 -14.88 -12.78 -8.30
N GLU A 152 -16.03 -12.74 -8.98
CA GLU A 152 -16.21 -11.96 -10.20
C GLU A 152 -16.10 -10.45 -9.94
N ASN A 153 -16.84 -9.94 -8.96
CA ASN A 153 -16.73 -8.54 -8.55
C ASN A 153 -15.35 -8.24 -7.95
N GLY A 154 -14.74 -9.19 -7.24
CA GLY A 154 -13.39 -9.07 -6.74
C GLY A 154 -12.36 -8.79 -7.83
N LEU A 155 -12.46 -9.44 -9.01
CA LEU A 155 -11.57 -9.17 -10.15
C LEU A 155 -11.75 -7.74 -10.69
N VAL A 156 -12.99 -7.22 -10.75
CA VAL A 156 -13.25 -5.84 -11.17
C VAL A 156 -12.56 -4.84 -10.23
N PHE A 157 -12.60 -5.06 -8.92
CA PHE A 157 -11.94 -4.19 -7.96
C PHE A 157 -10.41 -4.33 -7.97
N LEU A 158 -9.88 -5.50 -8.32
CA LEU A 158 -8.46 -5.68 -8.56
C LEU A 158 -7.97 -4.83 -9.74
N GLU A 159 -8.69 -4.81 -10.85
CA GLU A 159 -8.37 -3.95 -11.99
C GLU A 159 -8.39 -2.47 -11.61
N LYS A 160 -9.38 -2.04 -10.80
CA LYS A 160 -9.42 -0.68 -10.26
C LYS A 160 -8.20 -0.36 -9.40
N ALA A 161 -7.77 -1.28 -8.54
CA ALA A 161 -6.57 -1.12 -7.72
C ALA A 161 -5.33 -0.91 -8.61
N LEU A 162 -5.13 -1.75 -9.62
CA LEU A 162 -3.99 -1.69 -10.53
C LEU A 162 -3.94 -0.39 -11.35
N SER A 163 -5.10 0.26 -11.61
CA SER A 163 -5.16 1.53 -12.33
C SER A 163 -4.45 2.68 -11.61
N HIS A 164 -4.18 2.56 -10.30
CA HIS A 164 -3.47 3.56 -9.51
C HIS A 164 -1.95 3.53 -9.68
N TRP A 165 -1.40 2.55 -10.42
CA TRP A 165 0.04 2.46 -10.69
C TRP A 165 0.58 3.66 -11.47
N LYS A 166 -0.12 4.08 -12.53
CA LYS A 166 0.33 5.17 -13.40
C LYS A 166 0.49 6.50 -12.64
N PRO A 167 -0.48 6.97 -11.84
CA PRO A 167 -0.30 8.19 -11.03
C PRO A 167 0.90 8.14 -10.09
N LEU A 168 1.21 6.98 -9.52
CA LEU A 168 2.36 6.81 -8.62
C LEU A 168 3.69 6.89 -9.38
N CYS A 169 3.75 6.34 -10.59
CA CYS A 169 4.91 6.48 -11.46
C CYS A 169 5.12 7.94 -11.89
N GLU A 170 4.05 8.64 -12.25
CA GLU A 170 4.10 10.07 -12.60
C GLU A 170 4.64 10.89 -11.42
N TYR A 171 4.14 10.67 -10.21
CA TYR A 171 4.68 11.30 -9.00
C TYR A 171 6.19 11.05 -8.86
N SER A 172 6.62 9.80 -9.02
CA SER A 172 8.03 9.43 -8.88
C SER A 172 8.94 10.11 -9.91
N LEU A 173 8.46 10.33 -11.14
CA LEU A 173 9.21 11.01 -12.20
C LEU A 173 9.31 12.51 -11.94
N GLU A 174 8.24 13.14 -11.49
CA GLU A 174 8.18 14.60 -11.25
C GLU A 174 8.96 15.02 -9.99
N MET A 175 9.18 14.08 -9.05
CA MET A 175 9.95 14.33 -7.83
C MET A 175 11.46 14.07 -8.00
N GLN A 176 11.97 13.92 -9.23
CA GLN A 176 13.41 13.84 -9.54
C GLN A 176 14.00 15.23 -9.59
#